data_f478a794122700830122a162c9537bf6
#
_entry.id   f478a794122700830122a162c9537bf6
#
_cell.length_a   1.000
_cell.length_b   1.000
_cell.length_c   1.000
_cell.angle_alpha   90.00
_cell.angle_beta   90.00
_cell.angle_gamma   90.00
#
_symmetry.space_group_name_H-M   'P 1'
#
loop_
_entity.id
_entity.type
_entity.pdbx_description
1 polymer ?
#
loop_
_entity_poly.entity_id
_entity_poly.type
_entity_poly.pdbx_seq_one_letter_code
_entity_poly.pdbx_strand_id
1 'polypeptide(L)'
;FFTTYSYIMLRKREFGMFKIHKLESELMGRILKISTPTMIQKLFSFSVWFIFFVLIEKMGETATGISSITRSIYMILITPCFAFSTTTNTLVSRIIGEGHPDQVFATVNKVLKNCLMCTIPVVVVVALFPITFASIYTDDLNFAQLVVPSIFVICSGTIFQCIGNAYFEAVSG
;
A
#
# COMPACT_ATOMS: atom_id res chain seq x y z
N PHE A 1 14.41 -17.36 11.13
CA PHE A 1 14.59 -18.27 9.98
C PHE A 1 15.12 -17.52 8.76
N PHE A 2 14.46 -16.43 8.34
CA PHE A 2 14.88 -15.65 7.16
C PHE A 2 16.26 -14.99 7.34
N THR A 3 16.53 -14.41 8.50
CA THR A 3 17.83 -13.79 8.85
C THR A 3 18.97 -14.82 8.89
N THR A 4 18.70 -16.02 9.41
CA THR A 4 19.72 -17.10 9.48
C THR A 4 20.01 -17.67 8.10
N TYR A 5 18.97 -17.86 7.26
CA TYR A 5 19.12 -18.31 5.88
C TYR A 5 19.87 -17.29 5.03
N SER A 6 19.51 -16.01 5.14
CA SER A 6 20.20 -14.91 4.47
C SER A 6 21.66 -14.80 4.91
N TYR A 7 21.94 -14.96 6.21
CA TYR A 7 23.30 -14.95 6.75
C TYR A 7 24.17 -16.08 6.15
N ILE A 8 23.62 -17.30 6.06
CA ILE A 8 24.35 -18.46 5.51
C ILE A 8 24.55 -18.32 3.99
N MET A 9 23.55 -17.81 3.27
CA MET A 9 23.61 -17.68 1.81
C MET A 9 24.51 -16.51 1.38
N LEU A 10 24.52 -15.40 2.12
CA LEU A 10 25.33 -14.22 1.85
C LEU A 10 26.79 -14.38 2.26
N ARG A 11 27.07 -15.25 3.26
CA ARG A 11 28.43 -15.59 3.64
C ARG A 11 29.17 -16.37 2.54
N LYS A 12 28.45 -17.07 1.66
CA LYS A 12 29.01 -17.81 0.52
C LYS A 12 29.22 -16.95 -0.74
N ARG A 13 28.70 -15.73 -0.80
CA ARG A 13 28.88 -14.79 -1.90
C ARG A 13 29.66 -13.58 -1.42
N GLU A 14 30.61 -13.13 -2.21
CA GLU A 14 31.57 -12.04 -2.00
C GLU A 14 30.94 -10.63 -1.78
N PHE A 15 29.68 -10.57 -1.38
CA PHE A 15 29.04 -9.32 -0.99
C PHE A 15 29.47 -8.99 0.44
N GLY A 16 30.47 -8.15 0.62
CA GLY A 16 31.00 -7.70 1.92
C GLY A 16 29.99 -6.92 2.77
N MET A 17 28.76 -7.42 2.92
CA MET A 17 27.66 -6.77 3.64
C MET A 17 27.93 -6.55 5.13
N PHE A 18 28.91 -7.26 5.71
CA PHE A 18 29.33 -7.09 7.10
C PHE A 18 30.66 -6.33 7.25
N LYS A 19 31.25 -5.88 6.15
CA LYS A 19 32.34 -4.91 6.24
C LYS A 19 31.70 -3.56 6.48
N ILE A 20 31.81 -3.04 7.69
CA ILE A 20 31.45 -1.66 8.01
C ILE A 20 32.38 -0.77 7.17
N HIS A 21 31.93 -0.39 5.98
CA HIS A 21 32.57 0.67 5.23
C HIS A 21 32.39 1.96 6.02
N LYS A 22 33.41 2.80 6.06
CA LYS A 22 33.32 4.15 6.61
C LYS A 22 32.05 4.80 6.04
N LEU A 23 31.18 5.26 6.93
CA LEU A 23 29.99 6.03 6.57
C LEU A 23 30.46 7.23 5.72
N GLU A 24 30.21 7.15 4.43
CA GLU A 24 30.42 8.29 3.52
C GLU A 24 29.34 9.32 3.82
N SER A 25 29.72 10.38 4.54
CA SER A 25 28.80 11.45 4.95
C SER A 25 28.12 12.13 3.75
N GLU A 26 28.80 12.16 2.62
CA GLU A 26 28.28 12.72 1.37
C GLU A 26 27.13 11.86 0.80
N LEU A 27 27.27 10.54 0.78
CA LEU A 27 26.22 9.59 0.36
C LEU A 27 25.02 9.67 1.32
N MET A 28 25.28 9.72 2.63
CA MET A 28 24.24 9.86 3.65
C MET A 28 23.47 11.18 3.49
N GLY A 29 24.15 12.29 3.23
CA GLY A 29 23.53 13.58 2.97
C GLY A 29 22.63 13.56 1.72
N ARG A 30 23.07 12.89 0.65
CA ARG A 30 22.27 12.73 -0.58
C ARG A 30 21.00 11.89 -0.33
N ILE A 31 21.14 10.77 0.38
CA ILE A 31 20.02 9.91 0.75
C ILE A 31 19.01 10.69 1.61
N LEU A 32 19.47 11.37 2.65
CA LEU A 32 18.60 12.17 3.52
C LEU A 32 17.87 13.26 2.74
N LYS A 33 18.56 13.97 1.83
CA LYS A 33 17.94 15.02 1.01
C LYS A 33 16.80 14.51 0.14
N ILE A 34 16.92 13.30 -0.40
CA ILE A 34 15.88 12.66 -1.23
C ILE A 34 14.75 12.08 -0.34
N SER A 35 15.10 11.50 0.81
CA SER A 35 14.14 10.82 1.69
C SER A 35 13.31 11.80 2.53
N THR A 36 13.85 12.97 2.88
CA THR A 36 13.17 13.94 3.76
C THR A 36 11.80 14.40 3.23
N PRO A 37 11.64 14.77 1.95
CA PRO A 37 10.33 15.15 1.40
C PRO A 37 9.31 14.01 1.50
N THR A 38 9.75 12.78 1.21
CA THR A 38 8.90 11.58 1.28
C THR A 38 8.49 11.27 2.73
N MET A 39 9.39 11.43 3.69
CA MET A 39 9.08 11.26 5.12
C MET A 39 8.06 12.30 5.59
N ILE A 40 8.23 13.57 5.22
CA ILE A 40 7.30 14.65 5.56
C ILE A 40 5.92 14.34 4.96
N GLN A 41 5.84 13.94 3.70
CA GLN A 41 4.59 13.56 3.04
C GLN A 41 3.89 12.41 3.76
N LYS A 42 4.62 11.35 4.15
CA LYS A 42 4.05 10.22 4.91
C LYS A 42 3.56 10.67 6.28
N LEU A 43 4.30 11.54 6.96
CA LEU A 43 3.89 12.10 8.25
C LEU A 43 2.57 12.88 8.13
N PHE A 44 2.42 13.74 7.13
CA PHE A 44 1.16 14.44 6.87
C PHE A 44 0.02 13.46 6.58
N SER A 45 0.25 12.45 5.75
CA SER A 45 -0.76 11.42 5.46
C SER A 45 -1.23 10.70 6.72
N PHE A 46 -0.33 10.29 7.59
CA PHE A 46 -0.69 9.68 8.88
C PHE A 46 -1.43 10.65 9.80
N SER A 47 -1.03 11.92 9.83
CA SER A 47 -1.71 12.95 10.63
C SER A 47 -3.16 13.15 10.19
N VAL A 48 -3.42 13.19 8.88
CA VAL A 48 -4.78 13.30 8.33
C VAL A 48 -5.62 12.08 8.73
N TRP A 49 -5.05 10.88 8.64
CA TRP A 49 -5.72 9.65 9.09
C TRP A 49 -6.05 9.69 10.59
N PHE A 50 -5.12 10.13 11.41
CA PHE A 50 -5.33 10.24 12.85
C PHE A 50 -6.46 11.24 13.18
N ILE A 51 -6.44 12.43 12.57
CA ILE A 51 -7.49 13.45 12.75
C ILE A 51 -8.85 12.90 12.32
N PHE A 52 -8.90 12.18 11.20
CA PHE A 52 -10.12 11.54 10.71
C PHE A 52 -10.72 10.57 11.74
N PHE A 53 -9.91 9.73 12.38
CA PHE A 53 -10.39 8.83 13.43
C PHE A 53 -10.88 9.55 14.67
N VAL A 54 -10.18 10.59 15.11
CA VAL A 54 -10.61 11.42 16.26
C VAL A 54 -11.97 12.09 15.98
N LEU A 55 -12.21 12.52 14.73
CA LEU A 55 -13.49 13.10 14.34
C LEU A 55 -14.62 12.04 14.36
N ILE A 56 -14.38 10.84 13.85
CA ILE A 56 -15.35 9.74 13.87
C ILE A 56 -15.69 9.32 15.28
N GLU A 57 -14.71 9.24 16.17
CA GLU A 57 -14.93 8.89 17.59
C GLU A 57 -15.90 9.87 18.27
N LYS A 58 -15.82 11.15 17.93
CA LYS A 58 -16.77 12.17 18.42
C LYS A 58 -18.20 12.01 17.89
N MET A 59 -18.40 11.27 16.80
CA MET A 59 -19.73 11.00 16.23
C MET A 59 -20.50 9.87 16.95
N GLY A 60 -19.84 9.17 17.89
CA GLY A 60 -20.44 8.14 18.72
C GLY A 60 -20.04 6.72 18.34
N GLU A 61 -20.47 5.76 19.18
CA GLU A 61 -20.06 4.34 19.09
C GLU A 61 -20.46 3.68 17.76
N THR A 62 -21.66 3.97 17.26
CA THR A 62 -22.14 3.40 15.99
C THR A 62 -21.26 3.82 14.82
N ALA A 63 -20.91 5.10 14.72
CA ALA A 63 -20.05 5.61 13.64
C ALA A 63 -18.63 5.02 13.74
N THR A 64 -18.10 4.90 14.94
CA THR A 64 -16.80 4.29 15.21
C THR A 64 -16.78 2.82 14.81
N GLY A 65 -17.83 2.06 15.15
CA GLY A 65 -17.99 0.66 14.78
C GLY A 65 -18.05 0.45 13.26
N ILE A 66 -18.90 1.23 12.55
CA ILE A 66 -19.00 1.20 11.08
C ILE A 66 -17.65 1.49 10.44
N SER A 67 -16.96 2.53 10.92
CA SER A 67 -15.64 2.92 10.40
C SER A 67 -14.58 1.84 10.62
N SER A 68 -14.61 1.17 11.76
CA SER A 68 -13.66 0.11 12.12
C SER A 68 -13.82 -1.12 11.21
N ILE A 69 -15.06 -1.56 10.97
CA ILE A 69 -15.36 -2.68 10.06
C ILE A 69 -14.98 -2.30 8.63
N THR A 70 -15.40 -1.12 8.17
CA THR A 70 -15.09 -0.60 6.85
C THR A 70 -13.58 -0.56 6.61
N ARG A 71 -12.81 -0.10 7.60
CA ARG A 71 -11.35 -0.07 7.53
C ARG A 71 -10.75 -1.47 7.41
N SER A 72 -11.27 -2.44 8.16
CA SER A 72 -10.76 -3.82 8.12
C SER A 72 -10.97 -4.43 6.72
N ILE A 73 -12.15 -4.24 6.14
CA ILE A 73 -12.45 -4.69 4.76
C ILE A 73 -11.55 -3.95 3.75
N TYR A 74 -11.41 -2.63 3.90
CA TYR A 74 -10.53 -1.82 3.06
C TYR A 74 -9.08 -2.30 3.08
N MET A 75 -8.54 -2.70 4.23
CA MET A 75 -7.16 -3.22 4.33
C MET A 75 -6.98 -4.49 3.51
N ILE A 76 -7.99 -5.36 3.44
CA ILE A 76 -7.95 -6.56 2.59
C ILE A 76 -7.92 -6.16 1.11
N LEU A 77 -8.76 -5.20 0.71
CA LEU A 77 -8.87 -4.73 -0.67
C LEU A 77 -7.61 -4.02 -1.17
N ILE A 78 -6.94 -3.22 -0.31
CA ILE A 78 -5.78 -2.41 -0.69
C ILE A 78 -4.46 -3.18 -0.66
N THR A 79 -4.38 -4.31 0.04
CA THR A 79 -3.14 -5.10 0.16
C THR A 79 -2.53 -5.49 -1.19
N PRO A 80 -3.27 -6.03 -2.18
CA PRO A 80 -2.71 -6.28 -3.51
C PRO A 80 -2.18 -5.01 -4.17
N CYS A 81 -2.89 -3.90 -4.04
CA CYS A 81 -2.46 -2.62 -4.61
C CYS A 81 -1.11 -2.17 -4.06
N PHE A 82 -0.87 -2.28 -2.75
CA PHE A 82 0.42 -1.95 -2.14
C PHE A 82 1.55 -2.87 -2.64
N ALA A 83 1.29 -4.17 -2.79
CA ALA A 83 2.28 -5.11 -3.29
C ALA A 83 2.72 -4.76 -4.72
N PHE A 84 1.77 -4.45 -5.60
CA PHE A 84 2.07 -4.04 -6.98
C PHE A 84 2.70 -2.63 -7.06
N SER A 85 2.31 -1.71 -6.19
CA SER A 85 2.88 -0.36 -6.11
C SER A 85 4.37 -0.39 -5.75
N THR A 86 4.75 -1.15 -4.73
CA THR A 86 6.17 -1.33 -4.35
C THR A 86 6.97 -2.01 -5.47
N THR A 87 6.36 -2.94 -6.19
CA THR A 87 6.97 -3.58 -7.36
C THR A 87 7.18 -2.55 -8.48
N THR A 88 6.21 -1.67 -8.72
CA THR A 88 6.34 -0.59 -9.72
C THR A 88 7.53 0.30 -9.42
N ASN A 89 7.65 0.79 -8.17
CA ASN A 89 8.77 1.63 -7.74
C ASN A 89 10.13 0.95 -8.00
N THR A 90 10.27 -0.32 -7.60
CA THR A 90 11.50 -1.08 -7.79
C THR A 90 11.85 -1.29 -9.27
N LEU A 91 10.86 -1.62 -10.10
CA LEU A 91 11.09 -1.83 -11.54
C LEU A 91 11.45 -0.53 -12.26
N VAL A 92 10.78 0.58 -11.92
CA VAL A 92 11.06 1.88 -12.51
C VAL A 92 12.47 2.35 -12.14
N SER A 93 12.85 2.28 -10.86
CA SER A 93 14.21 2.62 -10.40
C SER A 93 15.28 1.82 -11.14
N ARG A 94 15.01 0.52 -11.37
CA ARG A 94 15.93 -0.35 -12.09
C ARG A 94 16.05 0.04 -13.56
N ILE A 95 14.93 0.25 -14.26
CA ILE A 95 14.90 0.60 -15.69
C ILE A 95 15.61 1.95 -15.95
N ILE A 96 15.40 2.92 -15.04
CA ILE A 96 16.09 4.21 -15.13
C ILE A 96 17.59 4.02 -14.88
N GLY A 97 17.97 3.19 -13.89
CA GLY A 97 19.37 2.86 -13.62
C GLY A 97 20.07 2.12 -14.76
N GLU A 98 19.34 1.33 -15.56
CA GLU A 98 19.84 0.65 -16.76
C GLU A 98 19.91 1.59 -17.99
N GLY A 99 19.42 2.83 -17.90
CA GLY A 99 19.49 3.83 -18.96
C GLY A 99 18.41 3.71 -20.04
N HIS A 100 17.29 3.04 -19.76
CA HIS A 100 16.19 2.81 -20.67
C HIS A 100 14.87 3.50 -20.26
N PRO A 101 14.82 4.83 -20.12
CA PRO A 101 13.63 5.55 -19.64
C PRO A 101 12.39 5.35 -20.53
N ASP A 102 12.58 5.04 -21.80
CA ASP A 102 11.48 4.81 -22.76
C ASP A 102 10.59 3.60 -22.39
N GLN A 103 11.13 2.65 -21.63
CA GLN A 103 10.41 1.44 -21.21
C GLN A 103 9.59 1.63 -19.93
N VAL A 104 9.74 2.74 -19.22
CA VAL A 104 9.08 3.00 -17.95
C VAL A 104 7.55 2.95 -18.10
N PHE A 105 6.99 3.70 -19.04
CA PHE A 105 5.54 3.73 -19.26
C PHE A 105 4.95 2.36 -19.63
N ALA A 106 5.62 1.61 -20.48
CA ALA A 106 5.19 0.26 -20.87
C ALA A 106 5.18 -0.69 -19.66
N THR A 107 6.21 -0.59 -18.81
CA THR A 107 6.33 -1.42 -17.60
C THR A 107 5.28 -1.05 -16.56
N VAL A 108 5.07 0.24 -16.29
CA VAL A 108 4.05 0.73 -15.36
C VAL A 108 2.66 0.25 -15.77
N ASN A 109 2.31 0.39 -17.05
CA ASN A 109 1.02 -0.07 -17.57
C ASN A 109 0.84 -1.59 -17.46
N LYS A 110 1.91 -2.35 -17.67
CA LYS A 110 1.89 -3.82 -17.51
C LYS A 110 1.66 -4.23 -16.05
N VAL A 111 2.35 -3.58 -15.11
CA VAL A 111 2.17 -3.83 -13.67
C VAL A 111 0.78 -3.40 -13.22
N LEU A 112 0.30 -2.23 -13.68
CA LEU A 112 -1.05 -1.74 -13.39
C LEU A 112 -2.13 -2.71 -13.88
N LYS A 113 -1.99 -3.23 -15.12
CA LYS A 113 -2.91 -4.23 -15.66
C LYS A 113 -2.96 -5.48 -14.79
N ASN A 114 -1.81 -5.98 -14.35
CA ASN A 114 -1.74 -7.14 -13.47
C ASN A 114 -2.34 -6.84 -12.09
N CYS A 115 -2.08 -5.65 -11.54
CA CYS A 115 -2.67 -5.18 -10.29
C CYS A 115 -4.21 -5.18 -10.38
N LEU A 116 -4.77 -4.57 -11.43
CA LEU A 116 -6.22 -4.53 -11.63
C LEU A 116 -6.80 -5.92 -11.85
N MET A 117 -6.10 -6.79 -12.58
CA MET A 117 -6.53 -8.17 -12.81
C MET A 117 -6.61 -8.98 -11.50
N CYS A 118 -5.76 -8.70 -10.53
CA CYS A 118 -5.81 -9.31 -9.19
C CYS A 118 -6.84 -8.64 -8.27
N THR A 119 -6.96 -7.30 -8.34
CA THR A 119 -7.80 -6.53 -7.41
C THR A 119 -9.27 -6.58 -7.79
N ILE A 120 -9.63 -6.50 -9.09
CA ILE A 120 -11.02 -6.49 -9.54
C ILE A 120 -11.81 -7.71 -9.07
N PRO A 121 -11.32 -8.96 -9.20
CA PRO A 121 -12.04 -10.12 -8.69
C PRO A 121 -12.35 -10.04 -7.19
N VAL A 122 -11.38 -9.57 -6.39
CA VAL A 122 -11.57 -9.42 -4.94
C VAL A 122 -12.61 -8.36 -4.64
N VAL A 123 -12.56 -7.21 -5.31
CA VAL A 123 -13.54 -6.13 -5.19
C VAL A 123 -14.94 -6.62 -5.58
N VAL A 124 -15.06 -7.38 -6.68
CA VAL A 124 -16.34 -7.93 -7.15
C VAL A 124 -16.92 -8.91 -6.12
N VAL A 125 -16.11 -9.80 -5.55
CA VAL A 125 -16.57 -10.75 -4.52
C VAL A 125 -17.06 -10.00 -3.28
N VAL A 126 -16.36 -8.99 -2.80
CA VAL A 126 -16.79 -8.18 -1.66
C VAL A 126 -18.05 -7.38 -1.97
N ALA A 127 -18.17 -6.83 -3.19
CA ALA A 127 -19.34 -6.07 -3.62
C ALA A 127 -20.60 -6.95 -3.82
N LEU A 128 -20.44 -8.22 -4.20
CA LEU A 128 -21.54 -9.17 -4.36
C LEU A 128 -22.06 -9.68 -3.01
N PHE A 129 -21.19 -9.81 -2.01
CA PHE A 129 -21.54 -10.35 -0.70
C PHE A 129 -21.22 -9.39 0.46
N PRO A 130 -21.65 -8.12 0.41
CA PRO A 130 -21.24 -7.12 1.39
C PRO A 130 -21.72 -7.45 2.82
N ILE A 131 -22.91 -8.02 2.96
CA ILE A 131 -23.48 -8.43 4.25
C ILE A 131 -22.66 -9.57 4.85
N THR A 132 -22.24 -10.56 4.05
CA THR A 132 -21.43 -11.69 4.51
C THR A 132 -20.06 -11.20 5.03
N PHE A 133 -19.45 -10.23 4.36
CA PHE A 133 -18.18 -9.65 4.83
C PHE A 133 -18.36 -8.79 6.09
N ALA A 134 -19.48 -8.07 6.20
CA ALA A 134 -19.80 -7.32 7.41
C ALA A 134 -20.11 -8.25 8.59
N SER A 135 -20.82 -9.36 8.37
CA SER A 135 -21.20 -10.32 9.41
C SER A 135 -20.02 -11.14 9.98
N ILE A 136 -18.85 -11.11 9.33
CA ILE A 136 -17.60 -11.66 9.93
C ILE A 136 -17.18 -10.86 11.17
N TYR A 137 -17.56 -9.58 11.21
CA TYR A 137 -17.13 -8.65 12.27
C TYR A 137 -18.24 -8.30 13.27
N THR A 138 -19.52 -8.61 12.96
CA THR A 138 -20.65 -8.32 13.85
C THR A 138 -21.75 -9.37 13.70
N ASP A 139 -22.32 -9.78 14.83
CA ASP A 139 -23.44 -10.72 14.87
C ASP A 139 -24.80 -10.00 14.68
N ASP A 140 -24.84 -8.68 14.75
CA ASP A 140 -26.04 -7.87 14.56
C ASP A 140 -26.25 -7.57 13.07
N LEU A 141 -27.28 -8.21 12.49
CA LEU A 141 -27.64 -8.02 11.08
C LEU A 141 -28.06 -6.58 10.76
N ASN A 142 -28.70 -5.87 11.71
CA ASN A 142 -29.08 -4.48 11.49
C ASN A 142 -27.84 -3.59 11.40
N PHE A 143 -26.84 -3.84 12.25
CA PHE A 143 -25.57 -3.13 12.20
C PHE A 143 -24.80 -3.46 10.92
N ALA A 144 -24.76 -4.74 10.50
CA ALA A 144 -24.15 -5.15 9.25
C ALA A 144 -24.73 -4.41 8.03
N GLN A 145 -26.06 -4.20 7.99
CA GLN A 145 -26.70 -3.45 6.92
C GLN A 145 -26.29 -1.97 6.87
N LEU A 146 -26.01 -1.35 8.01
CA LEU A 146 -25.51 0.04 8.07
C LEU A 146 -24.10 0.19 7.48
N VAL A 147 -23.30 -0.89 7.47
CA VAL A 147 -21.94 -0.89 6.89
C VAL A 147 -21.96 -1.01 5.36
N VAL A 148 -23.00 -1.61 4.77
CA VAL A 148 -23.10 -1.90 3.31
C VAL A 148 -22.81 -0.69 2.41
N PRO A 149 -23.41 0.49 2.62
CA PRO A 149 -23.14 1.67 1.78
C PRO A 149 -21.65 2.04 1.80
N SER A 150 -21.01 1.95 2.96
CA SER A 150 -19.56 2.24 3.10
C SER A 150 -18.71 1.24 2.32
N ILE A 151 -19.10 -0.04 2.27
CA ILE A 151 -18.42 -1.06 1.47
C ILE A 151 -18.42 -0.72 -0.02
N PHE A 152 -19.55 -0.27 -0.56
CA PHE A 152 -19.61 0.12 -1.98
C PHE A 152 -18.72 1.32 -2.29
N VAL A 153 -18.65 2.29 -1.39
CA VAL A 153 -17.79 3.47 -1.54
C VAL A 153 -16.31 3.04 -1.55
N ILE A 154 -15.88 2.18 -0.62
CA ILE A 154 -14.49 1.73 -0.60
C ILE A 154 -14.14 0.81 -1.77
N CYS A 155 -15.07 -0.01 -2.24
CA CYS A 155 -14.88 -0.85 -3.43
C CYS A 155 -14.60 0.01 -4.68
N SER A 156 -15.41 1.05 -4.91
CA SER A 156 -15.18 1.97 -6.02
C SER A 156 -13.88 2.77 -5.84
N GLY A 157 -13.64 3.29 -4.63
CA GLY A 157 -12.44 4.04 -4.30
C GLY A 157 -11.14 3.25 -4.46
N THR A 158 -11.15 1.95 -4.14
CA THR A 158 -9.97 1.07 -4.27
C THR A 158 -9.47 0.98 -5.70
N ILE A 159 -10.37 0.93 -6.69
CA ILE A 159 -9.98 0.87 -8.10
C ILE A 159 -9.22 2.14 -8.51
N PHE A 160 -9.77 3.32 -8.16
CA PHE A 160 -9.11 4.60 -8.42
C PHE A 160 -7.78 4.71 -7.68
N GLN A 161 -7.72 4.23 -6.45
CA GLN A 161 -6.52 4.25 -5.64
C GLN A 161 -5.42 3.34 -6.19
N CYS A 162 -5.74 2.17 -6.74
CA CYS A 162 -4.77 1.30 -7.43
C CYS A 162 -4.12 2.03 -8.59
N ILE A 163 -4.90 2.75 -9.39
CA ILE A 163 -4.38 3.53 -10.53
C ILE A 163 -3.48 4.66 -9.99
N GLY A 164 -3.97 5.44 -9.04
CA GLY A 164 -3.22 6.55 -8.44
C GLY A 164 -1.90 6.12 -7.81
N ASN A 165 -1.91 5.04 -7.02
CA ASN A 165 -0.71 4.52 -6.36
C ASN A 165 0.32 4.00 -7.38
N ALA A 166 -0.10 3.31 -8.45
CA ALA A 166 0.81 2.81 -9.46
C ALA A 166 1.59 3.95 -10.14
N TYR A 167 0.90 5.03 -10.53
CA TYR A 167 1.55 6.19 -11.13
C TYR A 167 2.36 7.01 -10.12
N PHE A 168 1.87 7.13 -8.88
CA PHE A 168 2.59 7.83 -7.82
C PHE A 168 3.93 7.15 -7.51
N GLU A 169 3.94 5.83 -7.37
CA GLU A 169 5.16 5.06 -7.12
C GLU A 169 6.09 5.03 -8.36
N ALA A 170 5.54 5.14 -9.56
CA ALA A 170 6.34 5.30 -10.78
C ALA A 170 7.10 6.63 -10.82
N VAL A 171 6.53 7.70 -10.30
CA VAL A 171 7.19 9.02 -10.21
C VAL A 171 8.20 9.07 -9.06
N SER A 172 7.96 8.27 -8.01
CA SER A 172 8.83 8.22 -6.83
C SER A 172 10.05 7.30 -7.00
N GLY A 173 10.03 6.38 -7.99
CA GLY A 173 11.12 5.45 -8.32
C GLY A 173 12.07 6.03 -9.33
#